data_95a12930797e9539038877312234511d
#
_entry.id   95a12930797e9539038877312234511d
#
_cell.length_a   1.000
_cell.length_b   1.000
_cell.length_c   1.000
_cell.angle_alpha   90.00
_cell.angle_beta   90.00
_cell.angle_gamma   90.00
#
_symmetry.space_group_name_H-M   'P 1'
#
loop_
_entity.id
_entity.type
_entity.pdbx_description
1 polymer ?
#
loop_
_entity_poly.entity_id
_entity_poly.type
_entity_poly.pdbx_seq_one_letter_code
_entity_poly.pdbx_strand_id
1 'polypeptide(L)'
;MPSHYPIVIAGGGTAGLTVAAHLVSAIDPSRIALIEPSAHHFYQPLWTLVGGGVFPKEESMRQEADYIPAGVTWIQEYVTAFDPDQNQVVLKNGDTITYDYLVAALGIQIDWDRVKGLREALAERNGVCSNYSYETVDRTWDNIRLFRGGVAVFTQPSTPIKCGGAPQKIAYLADDHFRRAGVRNKSTIKFYSGTGGIFSVKKYADALSAVCRRKGIETHFQHELVEIDHRRKEAVFQNLASGDHTVVRYDMIHVTPPMSSPDVIKQSKLAASTGWVEVDQFVAARALS
;
A
#
# COMPACT_ATOMS: atom_id res chain seq x y z
N MET A 1 -26.17 -17.82 8.55
CA MET A 1 -25.35 -17.26 9.64
C MET A 1 -26.22 -16.32 10.48
N PRO A 2 -25.92 -16.04 11.76
CA PRO A 2 -26.62 -14.99 12.49
C PRO A 2 -26.54 -13.67 11.71
N SER A 3 -27.61 -12.87 11.73
CA SER A 3 -27.66 -11.57 11.08
C SER A 3 -27.18 -10.42 11.99
N HIS A 4 -26.85 -10.74 13.26
CA HIS A 4 -26.38 -9.79 14.25
C HIS A 4 -25.18 -10.32 15.05
N TYR A 5 -24.17 -9.49 15.22
CA TYR A 5 -23.04 -9.72 16.13
C TYR A 5 -22.78 -8.45 16.95
N PRO A 6 -22.59 -8.55 18.28
CA PRO A 6 -22.27 -7.40 19.10
C PRO A 6 -21.06 -6.61 18.58
N ILE A 7 -20.04 -7.29 18.03
CA ILE A 7 -18.87 -6.65 17.44
C ILE A 7 -18.65 -7.19 16.04
N VAL A 8 -18.59 -6.27 15.07
CA VAL A 8 -18.22 -6.58 13.68
C VAL A 8 -16.89 -5.90 13.37
N ILE A 9 -15.93 -6.69 12.90
CA ILE A 9 -14.63 -6.24 12.42
C ILE A 9 -14.61 -6.37 10.90
N ALA A 10 -14.61 -5.25 10.19
CA ALA A 10 -14.54 -5.22 8.73
C ALA A 10 -13.07 -5.12 8.29
N GLY A 11 -12.53 -6.22 7.77
CA GLY A 11 -11.14 -6.40 7.35
C GLY A 11 -10.33 -7.28 8.28
N GLY A 12 -9.79 -8.39 7.75
CA GLY A 12 -8.93 -9.37 8.44
C GLY A 12 -7.44 -9.10 8.29
N GLY A 13 -7.03 -7.92 7.84
CA GLY A 13 -5.62 -7.53 7.83
C GLY A 13 -5.04 -7.39 9.25
N THR A 14 -3.77 -6.94 9.33
CA THR A 14 -3.06 -6.80 10.61
C THR A 14 -3.87 -6.06 11.69
N ALA A 15 -4.58 -4.97 11.32
CA ALA A 15 -5.36 -4.20 12.28
C ALA A 15 -6.55 -5.00 12.82
N GLY A 16 -7.35 -5.61 11.93
CA GLY A 16 -8.53 -6.38 12.33
C GLY A 16 -8.18 -7.60 13.17
N LEU A 17 -7.18 -8.38 12.76
CA LEU A 17 -6.70 -9.53 13.54
C LEU A 17 -6.15 -9.11 14.91
N THR A 18 -5.41 -7.98 14.98
CA THR A 18 -4.90 -7.46 16.26
C THR A 18 -6.04 -7.09 17.21
N VAL A 19 -7.08 -6.40 16.69
CA VAL A 19 -8.25 -6.04 17.50
C VAL A 19 -8.98 -7.32 17.95
N ALA A 20 -9.22 -8.27 17.04
CA ALA A 20 -9.85 -9.53 17.39
C ALA A 20 -9.08 -10.27 18.51
N ALA A 21 -7.74 -10.38 18.35
CA ALA A 21 -6.88 -11.04 19.34
C ALA A 21 -6.91 -10.37 20.71
N HIS A 22 -7.02 -9.05 20.78
CA HIS A 22 -7.19 -8.35 22.05
C HIS A 22 -8.58 -8.55 22.64
N LEU A 23 -9.61 -8.48 21.84
CA LEU A 23 -10.99 -8.59 22.31
C LEU A 23 -11.32 -9.97 22.90
N VAL A 24 -10.82 -11.06 22.33
CA VAL A 24 -11.10 -12.43 22.81
C VAL A 24 -10.51 -12.69 24.21
N SER A 25 -9.62 -11.83 24.71
CA SER A 25 -9.15 -11.91 26.09
C SER A 25 -10.13 -11.31 27.11
N ALA A 26 -11.12 -10.53 26.65
CA ALA A 26 -12.04 -9.77 27.49
C ALA A 26 -13.51 -10.14 27.31
N ILE A 27 -13.87 -10.68 26.16
CA ILE A 27 -15.25 -11.02 25.82
C ILE A 27 -15.34 -12.41 25.14
N ASP A 28 -16.53 -13.01 25.17
CA ASP A 28 -16.80 -14.28 24.48
C ASP A 28 -16.52 -14.13 22.97
N PRO A 29 -15.61 -14.93 22.39
CA PRO A 29 -15.28 -14.87 20.98
C PRO A 29 -16.46 -15.04 20.02
N SER A 30 -17.50 -15.80 20.41
CA SER A 30 -18.71 -16.00 19.60
C SER A 30 -19.50 -14.71 19.35
N ARG A 31 -19.23 -13.65 20.12
CA ARG A 31 -19.83 -12.33 19.95
C ARG A 31 -19.13 -11.46 18.88
N ILE A 32 -18.05 -11.96 18.28
CA ILE A 32 -17.24 -11.23 17.31
C ILE A 32 -17.40 -11.87 15.94
N ALA A 33 -17.73 -11.07 14.94
CA ALA A 33 -17.62 -11.44 13.52
C ALA A 33 -16.45 -10.67 12.88
N LEU A 34 -15.59 -11.37 12.15
CA LEU A 34 -14.53 -10.81 11.34
C LEU A 34 -14.87 -11.06 9.88
N ILE A 35 -15.03 -9.99 9.09
CA ILE A 35 -15.35 -10.04 7.67
C ILE A 35 -14.07 -9.84 6.87
N GLU A 36 -13.60 -10.90 6.20
CA GLU A 36 -12.39 -10.88 5.38
C GLU A 36 -12.57 -11.83 4.20
N PRO A 37 -12.54 -11.33 2.95
CA PRO A 37 -12.72 -12.14 1.76
C PRO A 37 -11.55 -13.06 1.44
N SER A 38 -10.33 -12.67 1.83
CA SER A 38 -9.11 -13.40 1.47
C SER A 38 -8.92 -14.64 2.34
N ALA A 39 -8.60 -15.77 1.71
CA ALA A 39 -8.13 -16.96 2.42
C ALA A 39 -6.68 -16.84 2.88
N HIS A 40 -5.97 -15.77 2.47
CA HIS A 40 -4.55 -15.59 2.76
C HIS A 40 -4.30 -14.25 3.46
N HIS A 41 -3.50 -14.32 4.50
CA HIS A 41 -2.91 -13.16 5.17
C HIS A 41 -1.54 -12.83 4.56
N PHE A 42 -1.32 -11.55 4.27
CA PHE A 42 -0.05 -11.10 3.71
C PHE A 42 0.66 -10.16 4.67
N TYR A 43 1.84 -10.55 5.11
CA TYR A 43 2.74 -9.67 5.86
C TYR A 43 3.42 -8.67 4.90
N GLN A 44 2.69 -7.65 4.52
CA GLN A 44 3.08 -6.67 3.49
C GLN A 44 4.41 -5.94 3.75
N PRO A 45 4.84 -5.67 5.01
CA PRO A 45 6.14 -5.05 5.28
C PRO A 45 7.33 -5.84 4.71
N LEU A 46 7.20 -7.15 4.51
CA LEU A 46 8.24 -8.00 3.91
C LEU A 46 8.44 -7.71 2.42
N TRP A 47 7.44 -7.19 1.71
CA TRP A 47 7.49 -7.02 0.27
C TRP A 47 8.62 -6.11 -0.22
N THR A 48 9.06 -5.13 0.58
CA THR A 48 10.25 -4.34 0.24
C THR A 48 11.51 -5.24 0.19
N LEU A 49 11.65 -6.19 1.10
CA LEU A 49 12.77 -7.13 1.14
C LEU A 49 12.65 -8.21 0.05
N VAL A 50 11.43 -8.65 -0.26
CA VAL A 50 11.16 -9.51 -1.42
C VAL A 50 11.57 -8.81 -2.71
N GLY A 51 11.11 -7.58 -2.92
CA GLY A 51 11.50 -6.75 -4.07
C GLY A 51 13.00 -6.47 -4.15
N GLY A 52 13.70 -6.49 -3.01
CA GLY A 52 15.16 -6.39 -2.90
C GLY A 52 15.91 -7.73 -3.03
N GLY A 53 15.20 -8.85 -3.23
CA GLY A 53 15.79 -10.18 -3.40
C GLY A 53 16.31 -10.82 -2.10
N VAL A 54 15.83 -10.38 -0.93
CA VAL A 54 16.28 -10.89 0.38
C VAL A 54 15.45 -12.10 0.81
N PHE A 55 14.16 -12.11 0.49
CA PHE A 55 13.22 -13.19 0.82
C PHE A 55 12.41 -13.60 -0.41
N PRO A 56 12.01 -14.88 -0.54
CA PRO A 56 10.98 -15.29 -1.48
C PRO A 56 9.61 -14.74 -1.03
N LYS A 57 8.71 -14.44 -1.99
CA LYS A 57 7.42 -13.81 -1.67
C LYS A 57 6.49 -14.70 -0.84
N GLU A 58 6.65 -16.01 -0.97
CA GLU A 58 5.87 -17.03 -0.26
C GLU A 58 6.02 -16.89 1.25
N GLU A 59 7.17 -16.42 1.74
CA GLU A 59 7.37 -16.15 3.16
C GLU A 59 6.50 -15.02 3.72
N SER A 60 5.96 -14.18 2.84
CA SER A 60 5.03 -13.10 3.24
C SER A 60 3.57 -13.55 3.30
N MET A 61 3.25 -14.78 2.88
CA MET A 61 1.89 -15.30 2.80
C MET A 61 1.65 -16.39 3.85
N ARG A 62 0.47 -16.37 4.46
CA ARG A 62 -0.02 -17.37 5.43
C ARG A 62 -1.49 -17.65 5.15
N GLN A 63 -2.02 -18.76 5.69
CA GLN A 63 -3.46 -18.99 5.70
C GLN A 63 -4.12 -18.02 6.70
N GLU A 64 -5.15 -17.31 6.27
CA GLU A 64 -5.88 -16.35 7.12
C GLU A 64 -6.49 -17.07 8.34
N ALA A 65 -7.01 -18.28 8.14
CA ALA A 65 -7.61 -19.10 9.18
C ALA A 65 -6.68 -19.38 10.38
N ASP A 66 -5.36 -19.42 10.15
CA ASP A 66 -4.37 -19.70 11.22
C ASP A 66 -4.21 -18.53 12.20
N TYR A 67 -4.69 -17.34 11.81
CA TYR A 67 -4.53 -16.10 12.59
C TYR A 67 -5.84 -15.59 13.19
N ILE A 68 -6.98 -16.09 12.72
CA ILE A 68 -8.27 -15.74 13.31
C ILE A 68 -8.39 -16.43 14.68
N PRO A 69 -8.61 -15.67 15.77
CA PRO A 69 -8.71 -16.25 17.09
C PRO A 69 -9.85 -17.28 17.20
N ALA A 70 -9.58 -18.38 17.90
CA ALA A 70 -10.57 -19.46 18.08
C ALA A 70 -11.90 -18.94 18.64
N GLY A 71 -13.00 -19.35 18.04
CA GLY A 71 -14.36 -18.95 18.43
C GLY A 71 -14.87 -17.65 17.77
N VAL A 72 -14.01 -16.85 17.15
CA VAL A 72 -14.43 -15.70 16.32
C VAL A 72 -15.08 -16.24 15.03
N THR A 73 -16.23 -15.69 14.67
CA THR A 73 -16.89 -16.05 13.40
C THR A 73 -16.20 -15.37 12.23
N TRP A 74 -15.58 -16.15 11.36
CA TRP A 74 -15.04 -15.63 10.11
C TRP A 74 -16.12 -15.64 9.02
N ILE A 75 -16.42 -14.47 8.48
CA ILE A 75 -17.32 -14.28 7.33
C ILE A 75 -16.43 -13.99 6.12
N GLN A 76 -16.26 -15.02 5.27
CA GLN A 76 -15.38 -14.92 4.10
C GLN A 76 -16.11 -14.23 2.93
N GLU A 77 -16.33 -12.92 3.06
CA GLU A 77 -17.08 -12.12 2.09
C GLU A 77 -16.57 -10.68 2.07
N TYR A 78 -16.86 -9.96 0.99
CA TYR A 78 -16.56 -8.52 0.85
C TYR A 78 -17.63 -7.67 1.49
N VAL A 79 -17.23 -6.61 2.19
CA VAL A 79 -18.13 -5.50 2.56
C VAL A 79 -18.30 -4.60 1.35
N THR A 80 -19.56 -4.35 0.95
CA THR A 80 -19.90 -3.49 -0.21
C THR A 80 -20.55 -2.19 0.18
N ALA A 81 -21.10 -2.08 1.40
CA ALA A 81 -21.63 -0.83 1.95
C ALA A 81 -21.62 -0.83 3.49
N PHE A 82 -21.55 0.37 4.04
CA PHE A 82 -21.77 0.64 5.46
C PHE A 82 -23.00 1.53 5.59
N ASP A 83 -23.93 1.15 6.43
CA ASP A 83 -25.05 1.98 6.89
C ASP A 83 -24.96 2.18 8.42
N PRO A 84 -24.22 3.19 8.87
CA PRO A 84 -24.04 3.42 10.30
C PRO A 84 -25.31 3.90 11.01
N ASP A 85 -26.29 4.47 10.29
CA ASP A 85 -27.56 4.87 10.89
C ASP A 85 -28.40 3.67 11.32
N GLN A 86 -28.24 2.53 10.63
CA GLN A 86 -28.91 1.27 10.95
C GLN A 86 -27.99 0.28 11.66
N ASN A 87 -26.75 0.70 12.02
CA ASN A 87 -25.73 -0.17 12.60
C ASN A 87 -25.53 -1.46 11.78
N GLN A 88 -25.34 -1.33 10.46
CA GLN A 88 -25.22 -2.49 9.58
C GLN A 88 -24.13 -2.36 8.53
N VAL A 89 -23.64 -3.52 8.09
CA VAL A 89 -22.80 -3.69 6.92
C VAL A 89 -23.50 -4.57 5.90
N VAL A 90 -23.35 -4.24 4.62
CA VAL A 90 -23.88 -5.03 3.50
C VAL A 90 -22.72 -5.81 2.86
N LEU A 91 -22.94 -7.09 2.62
CA LEU A 91 -21.98 -8.00 2.01
C LEU A 91 -22.22 -8.11 0.50
N LYS A 92 -21.20 -8.56 -0.23
CA LYS A 92 -21.28 -8.72 -1.70
C LYS A 92 -22.33 -9.75 -2.15
N ASN A 93 -22.58 -10.77 -1.32
CA ASN A 93 -23.63 -11.76 -1.58
C ASN A 93 -25.06 -11.24 -1.32
N GLY A 94 -25.21 -9.99 -0.85
CA GLY A 94 -26.48 -9.34 -0.53
C GLY A 94 -26.92 -9.49 0.92
N ASP A 95 -26.22 -10.29 1.73
CA ASP A 95 -26.52 -10.39 3.15
C ASP A 95 -26.23 -9.10 3.90
N THR A 96 -26.95 -8.88 5.00
CA THR A 96 -26.74 -7.75 5.90
C THR A 96 -26.42 -8.26 7.30
N ILE A 97 -25.35 -7.70 7.88
CA ILE A 97 -24.93 -7.98 9.27
C ILE A 97 -25.09 -6.73 10.10
N THR A 98 -25.85 -6.81 11.18
CA THR A 98 -26.02 -5.71 12.16
C THR A 98 -25.03 -5.86 13.30
N TYR A 99 -24.73 -4.74 13.99
CA TYR A 99 -23.74 -4.68 15.05
C TYR A 99 -24.12 -3.67 16.14
N ASP A 100 -23.54 -3.85 17.35
CA ASP A 100 -23.52 -2.81 18.37
C ASP A 100 -22.28 -1.93 18.20
N TYR A 101 -21.13 -2.56 17.83
CA TYR A 101 -19.84 -1.88 17.61
C TYR A 101 -19.22 -2.33 16.28
N LEU A 102 -18.73 -1.37 15.52
CA LEU A 102 -18.01 -1.61 14.25
C LEU A 102 -16.54 -1.20 14.36
N VAL A 103 -15.67 -2.12 13.94
CA VAL A 103 -14.24 -1.83 13.72
C VAL A 103 -14.00 -1.78 12.20
N ALA A 104 -13.74 -0.58 11.68
CA ALA A 104 -13.40 -0.39 10.26
C ALA A 104 -11.87 -0.56 10.06
N ALA A 105 -11.46 -1.76 9.61
CA ALA A 105 -10.06 -2.16 9.45
C ALA A 105 -9.70 -2.57 8.01
N LEU A 106 -10.36 -1.99 7.00
CA LEU A 106 -10.24 -2.35 5.58
C LEU A 106 -8.87 -2.01 4.95
N GLY A 107 -8.02 -1.32 5.66
CA GLY A 107 -6.71 -0.91 5.16
C GLY A 107 -6.77 0.27 4.18
N ILE A 108 -5.85 0.27 3.22
CA ILE A 108 -5.69 1.33 2.23
C ILE A 108 -5.86 0.77 0.82
N GLN A 109 -6.57 1.49 -0.03
CA GLN A 109 -6.77 1.15 -1.44
C GLN A 109 -5.59 1.63 -2.28
N ILE A 110 -5.16 0.81 -3.24
CA ILE A 110 -4.13 1.17 -4.21
C ILE A 110 -4.80 1.60 -5.51
N ASP A 111 -4.57 2.84 -5.88
CA ASP A 111 -5.23 3.49 -7.02
C ASP A 111 -4.35 3.37 -8.28
N TRP A 112 -4.18 2.14 -8.78
CA TRP A 112 -3.33 1.84 -9.94
C TRP A 112 -3.67 2.68 -11.18
N ASP A 113 -4.97 2.98 -11.40
CA ASP A 113 -5.49 3.66 -12.57
C ASP A 113 -5.26 5.19 -12.52
N ARG A 114 -4.80 5.72 -11.37
CA ARG A 114 -4.41 7.14 -11.28
C ARG A 114 -3.10 7.45 -11.99
N VAL A 115 -2.32 6.44 -12.35
CA VAL A 115 -1.17 6.58 -13.24
C VAL A 115 -1.53 5.94 -14.57
N LYS A 116 -1.75 6.76 -15.59
CA LYS A 116 -2.15 6.30 -16.92
C LYS A 116 -1.12 5.32 -17.49
N GLY A 117 -1.57 4.18 -18.01
CA GLY A 117 -0.73 3.13 -18.60
C GLY A 117 0.01 2.23 -17.61
N LEU A 118 -0.16 2.42 -16.28
CA LEU A 118 0.57 1.64 -15.27
C LEU A 118 0.14 0.17 -15.23
N ARG A 119 -1.16 -0.14 -15.34
CA ARG A 119 -1.63 -1.53 -15.30
C ARG A 119 -1.09 -2.34 -16.48
N GLU A 120 -1.17 -1.78 -17.68
CA GLU A 120 -0.63 -2.39 -18.89
C GLU A 120 0.88 -2.57 -18.79
N ALA A 121 1.58 -1.54 -18.30
CA ALA A 121 3.02 -1.58 -18.10
C ALA A 121 3.46 -2.67 -17.11
N LEU A 122 2.72 -2.86 -16.00
CA LEU A 122 2.97 -3.93 -15.04
C LEU A 122 2.69 -5.32 -15.62
N ALA A 123 1.77 -5.46 -16.57
CA ALA A 123 1.51 -6.74 -17.23
C ALA A 123 2.64 -7.17 -18.19
N GLU A 124 3.25 -6.21 -18.91
CA GLU A 124 4.18 -6.45 -20.01
C GLU A 124 5.63 -6.80 -19.61
N ARG A 125 6.00 -6.79 -18.34
CA ARG A 125 7.36 -7.09 -17.84
C ARG A 125 8.48 -6.30 -18.53
N ASN A 126 8.23 -5.08 -18.98
CA ASN A 126 9.17 -4.24 -19.75
C ASN A 126 9.88 -3.18 -18.86
N GLY A 127 10.50 -3.61 -17.77
CA GLY A 127 11.25 -2.72 -16.88
C GLY A 127 10.38 -1.97 -15.87
N VAL A 128 9.05 -2.14 -15.87
CA VAL A 128 8.13 -1.56 -14.89
C VAL A 128 7.83 -2.56 -13.79
N CYS A 129 7.91 -2.13 -12.54
CA CYS A 129 7.63 -2.99 -11.39
C CYS A 129 7.06 -2.20 -10.21
N SER A 130 6.46 -2.93 -9.28
CA SER A 130 5.97 -2.39 -8.01
C SER A 130 5.99 -3.50 -6.95
N ASN A 131 6.45 -3.18 -5.74
CA ASN A 131 6.39 -4.08 -4.60
C ASN A 131 5.16 -3.84 -3.70
N TYR A 132 4.11 -3.22 -4.24
CA TYR A 132 2.89 -2.89 -3.49
C TYR A 132 1.75 -3.90 -3.63
N SER A 133 1.99 -5.02 -4.32
CA SER A 133 1.06 -6.14 -4.44
C SER A 133 1.83 -7.47 -4.45
N TYR A 134 1.22 -8.51 -3.90
CA TYR A 134 1.78 -9.87 -3.91
C TYR A 134 1.99 -10.40 -5.33
N GLU A 135 1.11 -10.03 -6.27
CA GLU A 135 1.18 -10.45 -7.68
C GLU A 135 2.33 -9.80 -8.44
N THR A 136 2.84 -8.65 -7.97
CA THR A 136 3.85 -7.87 -8.69
C THR A 136 5.20 -7.80 -7.99
N VAL A 137 5.28 -8.17 -6.71
CA VAL A 137 6.46 -7.93 -5.86
C VAL A 137 7.72 -8.63 -6.35
N ASP A 138 7.62 -9.86 -6.84
CA ASP A 138 8.74 -10.64 -7.39
C ASP A 138 9.34 -10.00 -8.65
N ARG A 139 8.51 -9.31 -9.45
CA ARG A 139 8.98 -8.57 -10.63
C ARG A 139 9.93 -7.44 -10.27
N THR A 140 9.82 -6.87 -9.07
CA THR A 140 10.75 -5.84 -8.63
C THR A 140 12.15 -6.40 -8.51
N TRP A 141 12.31 -7.58 -7.89
CA TRP A 141 13.60 -8.26 -7.85
C TRP A 141 14.09 -8.65 -9.24
N ASP A 142 13.23 -9.18 -10.10
CA ASP A 142 13.59 -9.50 -11.48
C ASP A 142 14.16 -8.30 -12.22
N ASN A 143 13.51 -7.14 -12.13
CA ASN A 143 14.00 -5.91 -12.76
C ASN A 143 15.34 -5.47 -12.18
N ILE A 144 15.51 -5.51 -10.86
CA ILE A 144 16.76 -5.11 -10.20
C ILE A 144 17.91 -6.05 -10.58
N ARG A 145 17.71 -7.39 -10.49
CA ARG A 145 18.79 -8.36 -10.77
C ARG A 145 19.19 -8.47 -12.24
N LEU A 146 18.25 -8.14 -13.14
CA LEU A 146 18.48 -8.15 -14.59
C LEU A 146 18.99 -6.82 -15.13
N PHE A 147 18.98 -5.76 -14.33
CA PHE A 147 19.45 -4.42 -14.73
C PHE A 147 20.94 -4.44 -15.08
N ARG A 148 21.31 -3.84 -16.22
CA ARG A 148 22.68 -3.85 -16.75
C ARG A 148 23.32 -2.46 -16.83
N GLY A 149 22.65 -1.45 -16.33
CA GLY A 149 23.02 -0.04 -16.39
C GLY A 149 21.95 0.79 -17.08
N GLY A 150 22.12 2.11 -17.14
CA GLY A 150 21.15 3.06 -17.65
C GLY A 150 20.42 3.80 -16.53
N VAL A 151 19.17 4.19 -16.75
CA VAL A 151 18.37 4.99 -15.83
C VAL A 151 17.40 4.11 -15.04
N ALA A 152 17.61 4.06 -13.72
CA ALA A 152 16.70 3.41 -12.77
C ALA A 152 15.89 4.48 -12.03
N VAL A 153 14.58 4.47 -12.19
CA VAL A 153 13.66 5.43 -11.58
C VAL A 153 12.89 4.78 -10.43
N PHE A 154 12.78 5.48 -9.31
CA PHE A 154 11.95 5.09 -8.16
C PHE A 154 10.99 6.23 -7.84
N THR A 155 9.72 5.90 -7.52
CA THR A 155 8.70 6.93 -7.35
C THR A 155 8.02 6.86 -5.99
N GLN A 156 7.55 8.01 -5.53
CA GLN A 156 6.67 8.16 -4.37
C GLN A 156 5.58 9.18 -4.71
N PRO A 157 4.30 8.85 -4.56
CA PRO A 157 3.21 9.79 -4.85
C PRO A 157 3.08 10.86 -3.74
N SER A 158 2.31 11.90 -4.04
CA SER A 158 1.92 12.94 -3.09
C SER A 158 0.88 12.47 -2.07
N THR A 159 0.13 11.41 -2.39
CA THR A 159 -0.91 10.86 -1.51
C THR A 159 -0.33 10.17 -0.28
N PRO A 160 -1.13 9.94 0.78
CA PRO A 160 -0.78 8.98 1.83
C PRO A 160 -0.43 7.63 1.22
N ILE A 161 0.55 6.94 1.80
CA ILE A 161 0.95 5.58 1.39
C ILE A 161 1.15 4.69 2.61
N LYS A 162 0.96 3.38 2.44
CA LYS A 162 1.43 2.42 3.45
C LYS A 162 2.96 2.41 3.46
N CYS A 163 3.56 2.70 4.63
CA CYS A 163 4.99 2.81 4.89
C CYS A 163 5.70 3.92 4.08
N GLY A 164 5.72 5.16 4.61
CA GLY A 164 6.40 6.31 4.00
C GLY A 164 7.91 6.14 3.72
N GLY A 165 8.56 5.11 4.25
CA GLY A 165 9.97 4.78 3.97
C GLY A 165 10.17 3.70 2.89
N ALA A 166 9.13 2.96 2.49
CA ALA A 166 9.28 1.84 1.57
C ALA A 166 9.79 2.24 0.17
N PRO A 167 9.35 3.37 -0.43
CA PRO A 167 9.85 3.82 -1.72
C PRO A 167 11.36 4.06 -1.74
N GLN A 168 11.89 4.60 -0.63
CA GLN A 168 13.33 4.84 -0.50
C GLN A 168 14.11 3.54 -0.24
N LYS A 169 13.55 2.65 0.61
CA LYS A 169 14.21 1.39 0.95
C LYS A 169 14.49 0.55 -0.30
N ILE A 170 13.54 0.46 -1.22
CA ILE A 170 13.75 -0.31 -2.45
C ILE A 170 14.81 0.35 -3.36
N ALA A 171 14.89 1.70 -3.42
CA ALA A 171 15.95 2.39 -4.14
C ALA A 171 17.33 2.11 -3.53
N TYR A 172 17.42 2.03 -2.20
CA TYR A 172 18.69 1.73 -1.51
C TYR A 172 19.12 0.26 -1.71
N LEU A 173 18.17 -0.67 -1.68
CA LEU A 173 18.43 -2.08 -1.97
C LEU A 173 18.87 -2.29 -3.42
N ALA A 174 18.28 -1.57 -4.36
CA ALA A 174 18.69 -1.59 -5.75
C ALA A 174 20.12 -1.01 -5.93
N ASP A 175 20.43 0.14 -5.31
CA ASP A 175 21.79 0.72 -5.33
C ASP A 175 22.83 -0.28 -4.80
N ASP A 176 22.53 -0.95 -3.69
CA ASP A 176 23.41 -1.95 -3.10
C ASP A 176 23.64 -3.14 -4.06
N HIS A 177 22.55 -3.66 -4.65
CA HIS A 177 22.67 -4.73 -5.65
C HIS A 177 23.48 -4.29 -6.87
N PHE A 178 23.23 -3.07 -7.41
CA PHE A 178 23.98 -2.55 -8.57
C PHE A 178 25.46 -2.41 -8.28
N ARG A 179 25.84 -2.05 -7.04
CA ARG A 179 27.25 -2.03 -6.59
C ARG A 179 27.84 -3.41 -6.58
N ARG A 180 27.18 -4.39 -5.97
CA ARG A 180 27.63 -5.77 -5.90
C ARG A 180 27.73 -6.43 -7.29
N ALA A 181 26.81 -6.09 -8.20
CA ALA A 181 26.79 -6.56 -9.58
C ALA A 181 27.78 -5.82 -10.50
N GLY A 182 28.50 -4.80 -10.02
CA GLY A 182 29.46 -4.02 -10.81
C GLY A 182 28.84 -3.13 -11.90
N VAL A 183 27.53 -2.85 -11.82
CA VAL A 183 26.82 -2.02 -12.82
C VAL A 183 26.54 -0.59 -12.33
N ARG A 184 26.81 -0.30 -11.05
CA ARG A 184 26.46 1.01 -10.46
C ARG A 184 27.11 2.21 -11.18
N ASN A 185 28.34 2.07 -11.65
CA ASN A 185 29.05 3.11 -12.40
C ASN A 185 28.49 3.38 -13.80
N LYS A 186 27.64 2.50 -14.31
CA LYS A 186 26.91 2.65 -15.59
C LYS A 186 25.44 3.02 -15.38
N SER A 187 25.08 3.40 -14.13
CA SER A 187 23.69 3.58 -13.73
C SER A 187 23.45 4.96 -13.13
N THR A 188 22.38 5.61 -13.55
CA THR A 188 21.82 6.79 -12.90
C THR A 188 20.58 6.36 -12.11
N ILE A 189 20.58 6.61 -10.80
CA ILE A 189 19.41 6.33 -9.96
C ILE A 189 18.70 7.64 -9.68
N LYS A 190 17.41 7.71 -10.03
CA LYS A 190 16.56 8.89 -9.81
C LYS A 190 15.41 8.54 -8.89
N PHE A 191 15.16 9.37 -7.90
CA PHE A 191 14.03 9.26 -6.98
C PHE A 191 13.11 10.46 -7.17
N TYR A 192 11.93 10.23 -7.72
CA TYR A 192 10.89 11.23 -7.93
C TYR A 192 9.83 11.12 -6.84
N SER A 193 9.50 12.23 -6.21
CA SER A 193 8.49 12.27 -5.16
C SER A 193 7.51 13.42 -5.34
N GLY A 194 6.21 13.12 -5.24
CA GLY A 194 5.16 14.14 -5.18
C GLY A 194 5.18 14.95 -3.87
N THR A 195 5.93 14.50 -2.84
CA THR A 195 6.06 15.25 -1.58
C THR A 195 7.14 16.33 -1.66
N GLY A 196 7.12 17.29 -0.73
CA GLY A 196 8.09 18.40 -0.68
C GLY A 196 9.48 18.02 -0.14
N GLY A 197 9.71 16.75 0.24
CA GLY A 197 10.99 16.28 0.78
C GLY A 197 11.03 14.75 0.89
N ILE A 198 12.21 14.23 1.26
CA ILE A 198 12.46 12.78 1.30
C ILE A 198 11.69 12.07 2.43
N PHE A 199 11.32 12.79 3.49
CA PHE A 199 10.56 12.26 4.62
C PHE A 199 9.88 13.38 5.40
N SER A 200 8.76 13.08 6.10
CA SER A 200 7.97 14.09 6.82
C SER A 200 8.63 14.60 8.11
N VAL A 201 9.38 13.73 8.80
CA VAL A 201 10.08 14.10 10.03
C VAL A 201 11.45 14.68 9.71
N LYS A 202 11.66 15.98 9.99
CA LYS A 202 12.85 16.73 9.59
C LYS A 202 14.17 16.04 9.96
N LYS A 203 14.31 15.57 11.19
CA LYS A 203 15.54 14.89 11.65
C LYS A 203 15.90 13.68 10.79
N TYR A 204 14.91 12.90 10.38
CA TYR A 204 15.13 11.76 9.49
C TYR A 204 15.32 12.22 8.04
N ALA A 205 14.61 13.24 7.60
CA ALA A 205 14.79 13.80 6.26
C ALA A 205 16.23 14.29 6.02
N ASP A 206 16.84 14.98 7.00
CA ASP A 206 18.23 15.44 6.92
C ASP A 206 19.22 14.26 6.78
N ALA A 207 19.04 13.21 7.59
CA ALA A 207 19.89 12.01 7.52
C ALA A 207 19.70 11.24 6.20
N LEU A 208 18.45 11.08 5.74
CA LEU A 208 18.13 10.37 4.49
C LEU A 208 18.61 11.14 3.26
N SER A 209 18.54 12.47 3.28
CA SER A 209 19.12 13.32 2.22
C SER A 209 20.64 13.15 2.14
N ALA A 210 21.33 13.02 3.29
CA ALA A 210 22.75 12.72 3.31
C ALA A 210 23.04 11.31 2.75
N VAL A 211 22.17 10.32 3.00
CA VAL A 211 22.27 8.97 2.41
C VAL A 211 22.13 9.04 0.89
N CYS A 212 21.12 9.77 0.37
CA CYS A 212 20.94 9.93 -1.08
C CYS A 212 22.16 10.55 -1.74
N ARG A 213 22.69 11.63 -1.17
CA ARG A 213 23.93 12.27 -1.68
C ARG A 213 25.11 11.29 -1.69
N ARG A 214 25.36 10.58 -0.58
CA ARG A 214 26.46 9.61 -0.48
C ARG A 214 26.32 8.47 -1.48
N LYS A 215 25.10 8.04 -1.78
CA LYS A 215 24.81 6.98 -2.74
C LYS A 215 24.78 7.48 -4.19
N GLY A 216 24.79 8.78 -4.43
CA GLY A 216 24.66 9.38 -5.75
C GLY A 216 23.26 9.13 -6.34
N ILE A 217 22.22 9.23 -5.51
CA ILE A 217 20.82 9.15 -5.92
C ILE A 217 20.32 10.57 -6.15
N GLU A 218 19.88 10.85 -7.38
CA GLU A 218 19.26 12.13 -7.74
C GLU A 218 17.84 12.19 -7.18
N THR A 219 17.51 13.24 -6.43
CA THR A 219 16.19 13.41 -5.83
C THR A 219 15.43 14.58 -6.46
N HIS A 220 14.18 14.33 -6.86
CA HIS A 220 13.29 15.31 -7.47
C HIS A 220 12.00 15.36 -6.66
N PHE A 221 11.76 16.45 -5.93
CA PHE A 221 10.60 16.64 -5.09
C PHE A 221 9.51 17.45 -5.80
N GLN A 222 8.26 17.34 -5.32
CA GLN A 222 7.07 17.93 -5.92
C GLN A 222 6.83 17.49 -7.37
N HIS A 223 7.23 16.26 -7.68
CA HIS A 223 7.04 15.66 -9.01
C HIS A 223 6.19 14.39 -8.88
N GLU A 224 4.97 14.45 -9.36
CA GLU A 224 4.01 13.34 -9.36
C GLU A 224 4.10 12.54 -10.65
N LEU A 225 4.22 11.22 -10.56
CA LEU A 225 4.11 10.35 -11.72
C LEU A 225 2.66 10.30 -12.19
N VAL A 226 2.39 10.69 -13.44
CA VAL A 226 1.03 10.75 -13.99
C VAL A 226 0.79 9.79 -15.15
N GLU A 227 1.84 9.41 -15.88
CA GLU A 227 1.71 8.51 -17.04
C GLU A 227 2.96 7.66 -17.24
N ILE A 228 2.79 6.43 -17.72
CA ILE A 228 3.85 5.52 -18.19
C ILE A 228 3.52 5.07 -19.61
N ASP A 229 4.43 5.34 -20.55
CA ASP A 229 4.47 4.67 -21.85
C ASP A 229 5.55 3.57 -21.79
N HIS A 230 5.11 2.35 -21.53
CA HIS A 230 6.02 1.20 -21.39
C HIS A 230 6.67 0.77 -22.70
N ARG A 231 6.05 1.10 -23.86
CA ARG A 231 6.60 0.77 -25.21
C ARG A 231 7.76 1.69 -25.54
N ARG A 232 7.64 2.97 -25.19
CA ARG A 232 8.68 3.98 -25.39
C ARG A 232 9.67 4.05 -24.22
N LYS A 233 9.36 3.37 -23.12
CA LYS A 233 10.08 3.47 -21.83
C LYS A 233 10.15 4.91 -21.34
N GLU A 234 9.05 5.60 -21.35
CA GLU A 234 8.91 7.00 -20.92
C GLU A 234 7.94 7.09 -19.75
N ALA A 235 8.31 7.87 -18.75
CA ALA A 235 7.48 8.22 -17.61
C ALA A 235 7.26 9.73 -17.60
N VAL A 236 6.01 10.17 -17.43
CA VAL A 236 5.65 11.59 -17.38
C VAL A 236 5.43 11.99 -15.95
N PHE A 237 6.17 12.99 -15.52
CA PHE A 237 6.06 13.59 -14.19
C PHE A 237 5.49 15.00 -14.29
N GLN A 238 4.48 15.28 -13.48
CA GLN A 238 3.93 16.63 -13.30
C GLN A 238 4.64 17.30 -12.13
N ASN A 239 5.19 18.48 -12.37
CA ASN A 239 5.64 19.36 -11.28
C ASN A 239 4.42 19.96 -10.59
N LEU A 240 4.22 19.66 -9.31
CA LEU A 240 3.04 20.09 -8.56
C LEU A 240 3.04 21.58 -8.21
N ALA A 241 4.19 22.26 -8.32
CA ALA A 241 4.29 23.71 -8.07
C ALA A 241 4.00 24.53 -9.33
N SER A 242 4.49 24.11 -10.51
CA SER A 242 4.33 24.85 -11.77
C SER A 242 3.24 24.29 -12.67
N GLY A 243 2.86 23.03 -12.50
CA GLY A 243 1.98 22.29 -13.40
C GLY A 243 2.67 21.71 -14.64
N ASP A 244 3.94 22.00 -14.85
CA ASP A 244 4.70 21.55 -16.03
C ASP A 244 4.89 20.04 -16.03
N HIS A 245 5.00 19.45 -17.23
CA HIS A 245 5.26 18.04 -17.40
C HIS A 245 6.70 17.81 -17.88
N THR A 246 7.35 16.82 -17.29
CA THR A 246 8.70 16.36 -17.68
C THR A 246 8.63 14.90 -18.09
N VAL A 247 9.14 14.58 -19.27
CA VAL A 247 9.28 13.20 -19.75
C VAL A 247 10.64 12.66 -19.35
N VAL A 248 10.67 11.53 -18.68
CA VAL A 248 11.88 10.84 -18.22
C VAL A 248 11.95 9.47 -18.88
N ARG A 249 13.02 9.21 -19.63
CA ARG A 249 13.30 7.85 -20.13
C ARG A 249 13.90 7.01 -19.03
N TYR A 250 13.51 5.73 -19.00
CA TYR A 250 13.98 4.76 -18.00
C TYR A 250 14.38 3.45 -18.66
N ASP A 251 15.31 2.74 -18.05
CA ASP A 251 15.60 1.33 -18.34
C ASP A 251 14.86 0.43 -17.35
N MET A 252 14.70 0.89 -16.10
CA MET A 252 13.74 0.33 -15.14
C MET A 252 13.04 1.44 -14.36
N ILE A 253 11.80 1.19 -13.95
CA ILE A 253 11.06 2.06 -13.05
C ILE A 253 10.32 1.23 -12.00
N HIS A 254 10.56 1.56 -10.72
CA HIS A 254 9.76 1.06 -9.61
C HIS A 254 8.69 2.10 -9.25
N VAL A 255 7.43 1.71 -9.32
CA VAL A 255 6.32 2.60 -9.03
C VAL A 255 5.74 2.32 -7.65
N THR A 256 5.71 3.35 -6.82
CA THR A 256 4.79 3.42 -5.68
C THR A 256 3.52 4.10 -6.17
N PRO A 257 2.41 3.36 -6.32
CA PRO A 257 1.18 3.94 -6.84
C PRO A 257 0.53 4.89 -5.83
N PRO A 258 -0.28 5.85 -6.28
CA PRO A 258 -1.16 6.60 -5.40
C PRO A 258 -2.07 5.69 -4.59
N MET A 259 -2.43 6.11 -3.39
CA MET A 259 -3.29 5.34 -2.49
C MET A 259 -4.34 6.25 -1.86
N SER A 260 -5.45 5.64 -1.45
CA SER A 260 -6.57 6.34 -0.83
C SER A 260 -7.32 5.45 0.17
N SER A 261 -8.26 6.03 0.88
CA SER A 261 -9.25 5.23 1.62
C SER A 261 -10.02 4.32 0.66
N PRO A 262 -10.44 3.12 1.07
CA PRO A 262 -11.29 2.26 0.25
C PRO A 262 -12.57 2.97 -0.23
N ASP A 263 -12.99 2.71 -1.47
CA ASP A 263 -14.17 3.36 -2.05
C ASP A 263 -15.43 3.12 -1.23
N VAL A 264 -15.57 1.93 -0.65
CA VAL A 264 -16.69 1.61 0.25
C VAL A 264 -16.75 2.51 1.49
N ILE A 265 -15.61 2.99 1.97
CA ILE A 265 -15.54 3.99 3.06
C ILE A 265 -15.90 5.37 2.52
N LYS A 266 -15.28 5.81 1.40
CA LYS A 266 -15.53 7.13 0.79
C LYS A 266 -17.00 7.36 0.45
N GLN A 267 -17.72 6.29 0.09
CA GLN A 267 -19.13 6.33 -0.29
C GLN A 267 -20.08 6.19 0.91
N SER A 268 -19.56 6.01 2.11
CA SER A 268 -20.34 5.83 3.33
C SER A 268 -20.36 7.10 4.20
N LYS A 269 -21.31 7.17 5.13
CA LYS A 269 -21.35 8.21 6.16
C LYS A 269 -20.23 8.12 7.20
N LEU A 270 -19.39 7.08 7.14
CA LEU A 270 -18.20 6.96 8.00
C LEU A 270 -17.09 7.92 7.56
N ALA A 271 -17.09 8.35 6.29
CA ALA A 271 -16.05 9.20 5.74
C ALA A 271 -16.22 10.66 6.16
N ALA A 272 -15.11 11.28 6.57
CA ALA A 272 -14.96 12.72 6.61
C ALA A 272 -14.83 13.30 5.19
N SER A 273 -14.78 14.63 5.07
CA SER A 273 -14.55 15.34 3.78
C SER A 273 -13.24 14.92 3.08
N THR A 274 -12.29 14.36 3.82
CA THR A 274 -11.02 13.82 3.31
C THR A 274 -11.16 12.44 2.65
N GLY A 275 -12.33 11.79 2.78
CA GLY A 275 -12.58 10.41 2.35
C GLY A 275 -12.12 9.33 3.31
N TRP A 276 -11.43 9.67 4.40
CA TRP A 276 -11.04 8.77 5.47
C TRP A 276 -12.09 8.72 6.57
N VAL A 277 -12.12 7.63 7.34
CA VAL A 277 -12.98 7.57 8.54
C VAL A 277 -12.58 8.67 9.50
N GLU A 278 -13.55 9.45 9.96
CA GLU A 278 -13.33 10.45 10.98
C GLU A 278 -13.21 9.78 12.35
N VAL A 279 -12.16 10.10 13.07
CA VAL A 279 -11.88 9.53 14.39
C VAL A 279 -11.44 10.62 15.35
N ASP A 280 -11.79 10.48 16.62
CA ASP A 280 -11.18 11.26 17.69
C ASP A 280 -9.76 10.75 17.96
N GLN A 281 -8.79 11.66 18.04
CA GLN A 281 -7.38 11.30 18.14
C GLN A 281 -7.01 10.62 19.49
N PHE A 282 -7.84 10.76 20.51
CA PHE A 282 -7.57 10.21 21.85
C PHE A 282 -8.24 8.86 22.07
N VAL A 283 -9.41 8.63 21.46
CA VAL A 283 -10.17 7.39 21.67
C VAL A 283 -10.25 6.52 20.42
N ALA A 284 -9.77 7.01 19.26
CA ALA A 284 -9.82 6.34 17.97
C ALA A 284 -11.24 5.80 17.61
N ALA A 285 -12.28 6.49 18.12
CA ALA A 285 -13.68 6.12 17.95
C ALA A 285 -14.49 7.35 17.52
N ARG A 286 -15.56 7.11 16.80
CA ARG A 286 -16.59 8.08 16.48
C ARG A 286 -17.93 7.57 16.99
N ALA A 287 -18.61 8.34 17.82
CA ALA A 287 -20.03 8.14 18.07
C ALA A 287 -20.81 8.83 16.96
N LEU A 288 -21.66 8.10 16.26
CA LEU A 288 -22.63 8.64 15.33
C LEU A 288 -23.87 9.00 16.16
N SER A 289 -24.11 10.29 16.35
CA SER A 289 -25.31 10.81 17.07
C SER A 289 -26.52 10.82 16.17
#